data_d50637e6af4de28ccddf622e9a9eee21
#
_entry.id   d50637e6af4de28ccddf622e9a9eee21
#
_cell.length_a   1.000
_cell.length_b   1.000
_cell.length_c   1.000
_cell.angle_alpha   90.00
_cell.angle_beta   90.00
_cell.angle_gamma   90.00
#
_symmetry.space_group_name_H-M   'P 1'
#
loop_
_entity.id
_entity.type
_entity.pdbx_description
1 polymer ?
#
loop_
_entity_poly.entity_id
_entity_poly.type
_entity_poly.pdbx_seq_one_letter_code
_entity_poly.pdbx_strand_id
1 'polypeptide(L)'
;MSFSKLSLLAAAATLAFSGLSAHADSLTLGNGGGTFSFFFNGDFQTAGGGNMTGSSAVIGGNTVNFSAIYCVDLNDEITTNSTYNHTTFSTNGKVNGSTVHNDAAIAWLLLNIDPTNTTQSEGLQAAIWEEEYGNDFSVSTFGQGGIINAENADRTLLQNAINHNQVSSSLVDDVLWITPPTITTGSGRNQRTEDQQGLVGLVNDPPPAVPEPATLSLFGTGILGIAGLVRRRLSA
;
A
#
# COMPACT_ATOMS: atom_id res chain seq x y z
N MET A 1 13.11 -46.02 26.41
CA MET A 1 13.52 -44.72 25.83
C MET A 1 13.43 -43.69 26.92
N SER A 2 14.57 -43.03 27.26
CA SER A 2 14.66 -42.17 28.42
C SER A 2 13.96 -40.84 28.20
N PHE A 3 13.14 -40.40 29.13
CA PHE A 3 12.38 -39.12 29.12
C PHE A 3 13.27 -37.89 28.88
N SER A 4 14.57 -37.98 29.11
CA SER A 4 15.53 -36.90 28.91
C SER A 4 15.77 -36.52 27.45
N LYS A 5 15.59 -37.45 26.49
CA LYS A 5 15.81 -37.18 25.05
C LYS A 5 14.63 -36.43 24.40
N LEU A 6 13.42 -36.60 24.93
CA LEU A 6 12.23 -35.88 24.42
C LEU A 6 12.23 -34.42 24.87
N SER A 7 12.72 -34.12 26.06
CA SER A 7 12.80 -32.78 26.61
C SER A 7 13.84 -31.92 25.89
N LEU A 8 14.94 -32.51 25.42
CA LEU A 8 15.96 -31.79 24.65
C LEU A 8 15.50 -31.38 23.23
N LEU A 9 14.70 -32.25 22.58
CA LEU A 9 14.14 -31.93 21.25
C LEU A 9 13.08 -30.82 21.31
N ALA A 10 12.26 -30.78 22.36
CA ALA A 10 11.28 -29.73 22.56
C ALA A 10 11.94 -28.38 22.88
N ALA A 11 13.03 -28.37 23.66
CA ALA A 11 13.78 -27.15 23.95
C ALA A 11 14.56 -26.60 22.74
N ALA A 12 15.09 -27.47 21.87
CA ALA A 12 15.75 -27.04 20.63
C ALA A 12 14.77 -26.47 19.61
N ALA A 13 13.54 -27.00 19.54
CA ALA A 13 12.50 -26.43 18.66
C ALA A 13 12.03 -25.04 19.12
N THR A 14 11.93 -24.80 20.43
CA THR A 14 11.56 -23.47 20.96
C THR A 14 12.65 -22.43 20.77
N LEU A 15 13.93 -22.80 20.83
CA LEU A 15 15.05 -21.89 20.60
C LEU A 15 15.23 -21.49 19.11
N ALA A 16 14.84 -22.35 18.17
CA ALA A 16 14.91 -22.04 16.74
C ALA A 16 13.87 -20.98 16.29
N PHE A 17 12.78 -20.80 17.05
CA PHE A 17 11.75 -19.80 16.75
C PHE A 17 11.97 -18.43 17.44
N SER A 18 12.86 -18.34 18.41
CA SER A 18 13.12 -17.10 19.14
C SER A 18 14.03 -16.09 18.41
N GLY A 19 14.50 -16.42 17.21
CA GLY A 19 15.40 -15.59 16.41
C GLY A 19 14.76 -14.81 15.25
N LEU A 20 13.49 -15.03 14.95
CA LEU A 20 12.78 -14.24 13.93
C LEU A 20 12.25 -12.97 14.61
N SER A 21 13.10 -11.93 14.65
CA SER A 21 12.60 -10.58 14.93
C SER A 21 11.54 -10.26 13.90
N ALA A 22 10.28 -10.23 14.30
CA ALA A 22 9.22 -9.66 13.48
C ALA A 22 9.54 -8.15 13.41
N HIS A 23 10.25 -7.73 12.37
CA HIS A 23 10.39 -6.32 12.06
C HIS A 23 9.01 -5.83 11.65
N ALA A 24 8.47 -4.87 12.40
CA ALA A 24 7.26 -4.19 11.98
C ALA A 24 7.61 -3.33 10.75
N ASP A 25 6.89 -3.54 9.67
CA ASP A 25 7.03 -2.71 8.49
C ASP A 25 6.60 -1.27 8.81
N SER A 26 7.24 -0.31 8.19
CA SER A 26 6.95 1.11 8.43
C SER A 26 7.04 1.91 7.14
N LEU A 27 6.26 2.98 7.08
CA LEU A 27 6.27 3.97 6.00
C LEU A 27 6.69 5.31 6.59
N THR A 28 7.67 5.96 5.99
CA THR A 28 8.01 7.37 6.28
C THR A 28 7.63 8.19 5.05
N LEU A 29 6.64 9.06 5.20
CA LEU A 29 6.24 10.00 4.16
C LEU A 29 7.12 11.22 4.19
N GLY A 30 7.57 11.63 3.01
CA GLY A 30 8.32 12.86 2.82
C GLY A 30 7.43 14.08 2.63
N ASN A 31 7.92 15.08 1.90
CA ASN A 31 7.18 16.30 1.64
C ASN A 31 6.01 16.02 0.71
N GLY A 32 4.83 16.51 1.08
CA GLY A 32 3.65 16.45 0.23
C GLY A 32 3.83 17.24 -1.05
N GLY A 33 3.02 16.90 -2.06
CA GLY A 33 2.85 17.70 -3.26
C GLY A 33 2.19 19.05 -2.96
N GLY A 34 1.66 19.68 -3.98
CA GLY A 34 0.92 20.93 -3.84
C GLY A 34 -0.47 20.73 -3.21
N THR A 35 -1.30 21.74 -3.38
CA THR A 35 -2.69 21.73 -2.91
C THR A 35 -3.60 22.18 -4.05
N PHE A 36 -4.66 21.44 -4.32
CA PHE A 36 -5.64 21.82 -5.33
C PHE A 36 -7.07 21.58 -4.87
N SER A 37 -8.01 22.20 -5.58
CA SER A 37 -9.42 22.13 -5.27
C SER A 37 -10.15 21.23 -6.24
N PHE A 38 -11.09 20.44 -5.74
CA PHE A 38 -11.87 19.48 -6.52
C PHE A 38 -13.28 19.31 -5.93
N PHE A 39 -14.12 18.61 -6.65
CA PHE A 39 -15.39 18.12 -6.18
C PHE A 39 -15.29 16.61 -5.95
N PHE A 40 -15.81 16.15 -4.83
CA PHE A 40 -15.93 14.74 -4.50
C PHE A 40 -17.33 14.48 -3.94
N ASN A 41 -18.07 13.54 -4.54
CA ASN A 41 -19.50 13.29 -4.24
C ASN A 41 -20.37 14.56 -4.31
N GLY A 42 -19.99 15.52 -5.17
CA GLY A 42 -20.67 16.81 -5.32
C GLY A 42 -20.23 17.89 -4.31
N ASP A 43 -19.43 17.56 -3.31
CA ASP A 43 -18.93 18.51 -2.31
C ASP A 43 -17.60 19.13 -2.76
N PHE A 44 -17.48 20.45 -2.65
CA PHE A 44 -16.24 21.17 -2.93
C PHE A 44 -15.23 20.94 -1.80
N GLN A 45 -14.05 20.49 -2.16
CA GLN A 45 -12.95 20.21 -1.25
C GLN A 45 -11.64 20.82 -1.70
N THR A 46 -10.69 20.95 -0.80
CA THR A 46 -9.29 21.32 -1.08
C THR A 46 -8.40 20.43 -0.24
N ALA A 47 -7.50 19.71 -0.89
CA ALA A 47 -6.57 18.82 -0.21
C ALA A 47 -5.18 18.88 -0.83
N GLY A 48 -4.21 18.37 -0.09
CA GLY A 48 -2.88 18.08 -0.62
C GLY A 48 -2.96 16.96 -1.66
N GLY A 49 -2.18 17.08 -2.72
CA GLY A 49 -2.09 16.07 -3.78
C GLY A 49 -0.74 16.12 -4.49
N GLY A 50 -0.47 15.08 -5.26
CA GLY A 50 0.79 14.90 -5.97
C GLY A 50 1.80 14.07 -5.21
N ASN A 51 2.97 13.88 -5.82
CA ASN A 51 4.03 13.01 -5.30
C ASN A 51 4.55 13.47 -3.93
N MET A 52 4.57 12.59 -2.96
CA MET A 52 5.17 12.81 -1.64
C MET A 52 6.68 12.49 -1.70
N THR A 53 7.47 13.47 -2.12
CA THR A 53 8.90 13.31 -2.39
C THR A 53 9.73 13.02 -1.14
N GLY A 54 10.74 12.15 -1.27
CA GLY A 54 11.60 11.75 -0.16
C GLY A 54 10.97 10.71 0.76
N SER A 55 9.90 10.05 0.31
CA SER A 55 9.28 8.95 1.04
C SER A 55 10.12 7.69 0.98
N SER A 56 10.07 6.90 2.07
CA SER A 56 10.76 5.61 2.19
C SER A 56 9.95 4.64 3.06
N ALA A 57 10.27 3.36 2.96
CA ALA A 57 9.69 2.34 3.81
C ALA A 57 10.75 1.38 4.35
N VAL A 58 10.45 0.72 5.47
CA VAL A 58 11.15 -0.47 5.92
C VAL A 58 10.20 -1.65 5.70
N ILE A 59 10.57 -2.60 4.85
CA ILE A 59 9.77 -3.77 4.50
C ILE A 59 10.62 -5.02 4.75
N GLY A 60 10.17 -5.88 5.66
CA GLY A 60 10.92 -7.07 6.04
C GLY A 60 12.34 -6.77 6.56
N GLY A 61 12.54 -5.59 7.16
CA GLY A 61 13.84 -5.12 7.67
C GLY A 61 14.72 -4.43 6.62
N ASN A 62 14.29 -4.31 5.36
CA ASN A 62 15.03 -3.63 4.29
C ASN A 62 14.45 -2.24 4.05
N THR A 63 15.32 -1.24 3.90
CA THR A 63 14.89 0.10 3.53
C THR A 63 14.73 0.19 2.02
N VAL A 64 13.58 0.68 1.56
CA VAL A 64 13.27 0.99 0.17
C VAL A 64 12.90 2.46 0.05
N ASN A 65 13.29 3.10 -1.07
CA ASN A 65 12.96 4.48 -1.36
C ASN A 65 11.96 4.53 -2.50
N PHE A 66 10.96 5.39 -2.37
CA PHE A 66 9.97 5.61 -3.42
C PHE A 66 10.48 6.65 -4.43
N SER A 67 10.34 6.34 -5.71
CA SER A 67 10.44 7.33 -6.80
C SER A 67 9.17 8.16 -6.90
N ALA A 68 8.02 7.52 -6.64
CA ALA A 68 6.71 8.16 -6.65
C ALA A 68 5.81 7.50 -5.59
N ILE A 69 5.00 8.30 -4.89
CA ILE A 69 3.98 7.83 -3.97
C ILE A 69 2.81 8.82 -3.99
N TYR A 70 1.60 8.29 -4.20
CA TYR A 70 0.36 9.04 -4.39
C TYR A 70 -0.76 8.48 -3.53
N CYS A 71 -1.75 9.32 -3.24
CA CYS A 71 -2.98 8.90 -2.57
C CYS A 71 -3.91 8.19 -3.55
N VAL A 72 -4.57 7.11 -3.11
CA VAL A 72 -5.66 6.47 -3.86
C VAL A 72 -7.01 6.64 -3.16
N ASP A 73 -7.02 6.93 -1.86
CA ASP A 73 -8.23 7.07 -1.07
C ASP A 73 -8.51 8.55 -0.74
N LEU A 74 -9.75 9.00 -0.94
CA LEU A 74 -10.23 10.36 -0.63
C LEU A 74 -11.11 10.42 0.62
N ASN A 75 -11.47 9.26 1.18
CA ASN A 75 -12.35 9.21 2.36
C ASN A 75 -11.59 9.44 3.66
N ASP A 76 -10.28 9.25 3.63
CA ASP A 76 -9.39 9.34 4.78
C ASP A 76 -8.27 10.36 4.53
N GLU A 77 -7.64 10.81 5.61
CA GLU A 77 -6.52 11.76 5.54
C GLU A 77 -5.21 11.10 5.96
N ILE A 78 -4.09 11.64 5.46
CA ILE A 78 -2.75 11.23 5.87
C ILE A 78 -1.87 12.46 6.08
N THR A 79 -0.98 12.39 7.06
CA THR A 79 -0.06 13.48 7.38
C THR A 79 1.30 13.22 6.73
N THR A 80 1.76 14.13 5.89
CA THR A 80 3.11 14.11 5.33
C THR A 80 4.19 14.43 6.38
N ASN A 81 5.47 14.15 6.08
CA ASN A 81 6.58 14.27 7.01
C ASN A 81 6.38 13.47 8.33
N SER A 82 5.74 12.32 8.23
CA SER A 82 5.37 11.47 9.36
C SER A 82 5.78 10.02 9.11
N THR A 83 6.00 9.27 10.19
CA THR A 83 6.31 7.83 10.12
C THR A 83 5.14 7.03 10.67
N TYR A 84 4.71 6.03 9.89
CA TYR A 84 3.62 5.11 10.16
C TYR A 84 4.19 3.71 10.40
N ASN A 85 4.28 3.30 11.67
CA ASN A 85 4.69 1.94 12.04
C ASN A 85 3.52 0.97 11.84
N HIS A 86 3.81 -0.29 11.56
CA HIS A 86 2.80 -1.33 11.25
C HIS A 86 2.01 -1.07 9.96
N THR A 87 2.63 -0.40 8.99
CA THR A 87 2.08 -0.22 7.66
C THR A 87 2.06 -1.57 6.93
N THR A 88 0.98 -1.86 6.22
CA THR A 88 0.88 -3.04 5.36
C THR A 88 1.18 -2.66 3.92
N PHE A 89 2.03 -3.46 3.28
CA PHE A 89 2.37 -3.35 1.86
C PHE A 89 1.86 -4.57 1.12
N SER A 90 1.33 -4.37 -0.08
CA SER A 90 0.86 -5.45 -0.94
C SER A 90 1.12 -5.14 -2.40
N THR A 91 1.03 -6.16 -3.27
CA THR A 91 1.11 -6.03 -4.74
C THR A 91 -0.21 -6.46 -5.40
N ASN A 92 -1.34 -6.47 -4.69
CA ASN A 92 -2.58 -7.08 -5.13
C ASN A 92 -3.74 -6.09 -5.36
N GLY A 93 -3.46 -4.81 -5.53
CA GLY A 93 -4.48 -3.79 -5.80
C GLY A 93 -5.39 -3.45 -4.61
N LYS A 94 -4.94 -3.73 -3.36
CA LYS A 94 -5.80 -3.50 -2.18
C LYS A 94 -5.19 -2.49 -1.23
N VAL A 95 -6.04 -1.58 -0.75
CA VAL A 95 -5.76 -0.66 0.36
C VAL A 95 -6.92 -0.70 1.35
N ASN A 96 -6.64 -0.55 2.64
CA ASN A 96 -7.66 -0.56 3.71
C ASN A 96 -8.63 -1.75 3.63
N GLY A 97 -8.12 -2.92 3.15
CA GLY A 97 -8.93 -4.13 2.99
C GLY A 97 -9.83 -4.17 1.75
N SER A 98 -9.93 -3.08 0.99
CA SER A 98 -10.75 -2.97 -0.22
C SER A 98 -9.90 -3.03 -1.48
N THR A 99 -10.45 -3.59 -2.57
CA THR A 99 -9.82 -3.52 -3.89
C THR A 99 -9.99 -2.12 -4.45
N VAL A 100 -8.90 -1.51 -4.89
CA VAL A 100 -8.88 -0.22 -5.56
C VAL A 100 -9.55 -0.38 -6.95
N HIS A 101 -10.44 0.52 -7.27
CA HIS A 101 -11.10 0.51 -8.57
C HIS A 101 -10.09 0.89 -9.66
N ASN A 102 -10.18 0.26 -10.84
CA ASN A 102 -9.25 0.46 -11.96
C ASN A 102 -7.76 0.37 -11.58
N ASP A 103 -7.39 -0.49 -10.62
CA ASP A 103 -6.05 -0.68 -10.09
C ASP A 103 -4.96 -0.83 -11.18
N ALA A 104 -5.26 -1.57 -12.27
CA ALA A 104 -4.34 -1.73 -13.40
C ALA A 104 -4.11 -0.41 -14.17
N ALA A 105 -5.12 0.44 -14.28
CA ALA A 105 -4.99 1.76 -14.91
C ALA A 105 -4.17 2.71 -14.03
N ILE A 106 -4.41 2.69 -12.72
CA ILE A 106 -3.64 3.45 -11.73
C ILE A 106 -2.17 3.00 -11.72
N ALA A 107 -1.90 1.69 -11.74
CA ALA A 107 -0.55 1.15 -11.84
C ALA A 107 0.13 1.60 -13.14
N TRP A 108 -0.59 1.57 -14.28
CA TRP A 108 -0.06 2.05 -15.55
C TRP A 108 0.31 3.53 -15.50
N LEU A 109 -0.55 4.38 -14.93
CA LEU A 109 -0.26 5.82 -14.75
C LEU A 109 1.05 6.00 -13.97
N LEU A 110 1.20 5.31 -12.86
CA LEU A 110 2.39 5.43 -12.01
C LEU A 110 3.68 4.98 -12.72
N LEU A 111 3.59 3.93 -13.53
CA LEU A 111 4.74 3.33 -14.22
C LEU A 111 5.17 4.11 -15.47
N ASN A 112 4.27 4.89 -16.08
CA ASN A 112 4.52 5.49 -17.39
C ASN A 112 4.51 7.03 -17.38
N ILE A 113 4.00 7.67 -16.32
CA ILE A 113 3.97 9.12 -16.21
C ILE A 113 5.02 9.57 -15.20
N ASP A 114 5.93 10.44 -15.63
CA ASP A 114 6.99 11.02 -14.80
C ASP A 114 6.83 12.56 -14.74
N PRO A 115 6.10 13.09 -13.74
CA PRO A 115 5.88 14.52 -13.60
C PRO A 115 7.19 15.28 -13.32
N THR A 116 7.44 16.33 -14.09
CA THR A 116 8.65 17.16 -13.96
C THR A 116 8.46 18.40 -13.08
N ASN A 117 7.22 18.68 -12.67
CA ASN A 117 6.88 19.82 -11.80
C ASN A 117 5.62 19.52 -10.96
N THR A 118 5.35 20.39 -9.97
CA THR A 118 4.23 20.25 -9.05
C THR A 118 2.88 20.16 -9.77
N THR A 119 2.62 21.02 -10.75
CA THR A 119 1.32 21.02 -11.48
C THR A 119 1.07 19.71 -12.22
N GLN A 120 2.09 19.12 -12.84
CA GLN A 120 1.99 17.81 -13.47
C GLN A 120 1.80 16.70 -12.44
N SER A 121 2.47 16.79 -11.30
CA SER A 121 2.30 15.85 -10.20
C SER A 121 0.89 15.89 -9.59
N GLU A 122 0.33 17.10 -9.46
CA GLU A 122 -1.07 17.30 -9.05
C GLU A 122 -2.06 16.78 -10.11
N GLY A 123 -1.73 16.93 -11.39
CA GLY A 123 -2.51 16.37 -12.51
C GLY A 123 -2.54 14.85 -12.49
N LEU A 124 -1.39 14.21 -12.26
CA LEU A 124 -1.32 12.75 -12.10
C LEU A 124 -2.11 12.28 -10.87
N GLN A 125 -2.04 13.01 -9.76
CA GLN A 125 -2.87 12.70 -8.58
C GLN A 125 -4.37 12.78 -8.92
N ALA A 126 -4.78 13.80 -9.68
CA ALA A 126 -6.15 13.95 -10.11
C ALA A 126 -6.59 12.80 -11.05
N ALA A 127 -5.73 12.40 -11.99
CA ALA A 127 -5.98 11.26 -12.87
C ALA A 127 -6.13 9.94 -12.11
N ILE A 128 -5.32 9.71 -11.07
CA ILE A 128 -5.45 8.55 -10.18
C ILE A 128 -6.80 8.55 -9.47
N TRP A 129 -7.23 9.68 -8.90
CA TRP A 129 -8.53 9.77 -8.23
C TRP A 129 -9.70 9.64 -9.19
N GLU A 130 -9.57 10.13 -10.44
CA GLU A 130 -10.63 9.92 -11.43
C GLU A 130 -10.75 8.45 -11.86
N GLU A 131 -9.64 7.71 -11.94
CA GLU A 131 -9.69 6.26 -12.17
C GLU A 131 -10.31 5.51 -10.98
N GLU A 132 -10.06 5.94 -9.74
CA GLU A 132 -10.66 5.31 -8.56
C GLU A 132 -12.15 5.63 -8.41
N TYR A 133 -12.55 6.89 -8.59
CA TYR A 133 -13.90 7.38 -8.25
C TYR A 133 -14.77 7.70 -9.46
N GLY A 134 -14.21 7.76 -10.65
CA GLY A 134 -14.98 8.05 -11.87
C GLY A 134 -15.70 9.40 -11.79
N ASN A 135 -17.01 9.38 -12.06
CA ASN A 135 -17.83 10.59 -12.09
C ASN A 135 -18.05 11.26 -10.73
N ASP A 136 -17.69 10.59 -9.63
CA ASP A 136 -17.81 11.15 -8.28
C ASP A 136 -16.66 12.10 -7.95
N PHE A 137 -15.61 12.14 -8.78
CA PHE A 137 -14.46 13.05 -8.67
C PHE A 137 -14.35 13.98 -9.88
N SER A 138 -13.97 15.24 -9.65
CA SER A 138 -13.55 16.16 -10.73
C SER A 138 -12.74 17.32 -10.18
N VAL A 139 -11.68 17.73 -10.88
CA VAL A 139 -10.91 18.93 -10.53
C VAL A 139 -11.78 20.18 -10.70
N SER A 140 -11.73 21.09 -9.73
CA SER A 140 -12.44 22.37 -9.81
C SER A 140 -11.90 23.23 -10.97
N THR A 141 -12.79 23.81 -11.75
CA THR A 141 -12.40 24.72 -12.84
C THR A 141 -11.88 26.06 -12.36
N PHE A 142 -12.10 26.40 -11.08
CA PHE A 142 -11.70 27.69 -10.53
C PHE A 142 -10.21 27.72 -10.19
N GLY A 143 -9.43 28.38 -11.05
CA GLY A 143 -8.00 28.58 -10.85
C GLY A 143 -7.11 27.35 -11.09
N GLN A 144 -7.67 26.21 -11.51
CA GLN A 144 -6.97 24.93 -11.64
C GLN A 144 -6.63 24.52 -13.09
N GLY A 145 -6.66 25.46 -14.04
CA GLY A 145 -6.49 25.15 -15.46
C GLY A 145 -5.21 24.39 -15.82
N GLY A 146 -4.12 24.62 -15.09
CA GLY A 146 -2.86 23.88 -15.29
C GLY A 146 -2.99 22.41 -14.90
N ILE A 147 -3.63 22.13 -13.75
CA ILE A 147 -3.86 20.77 -13.24
C ILE A 147 -4.82 20.01 -14.16
N ILE A 148 -5.92 20.64 -14.56
CA ILE A 148 -6.88 20.05 -15.52
C ILE A 148 -6.19 19.68 -16.83
N ASN A 149 -5.30 20.54 -17.35
CA ASN A 149 -4.58 20.24 -18.59
C ASN A 149 -3.61 19.06 -18.41
N ALA A 150 -2.92 18.96 -17.26
CA ALA A 150 -2.03 17.86 -16.94
C ALA A 150 -2.82 16.55 -16.78
N GLU A 151 -3.88 16.55 -15.98
CA GLU A 151 -4.79 15.43 -15.80
C GLU A 151 -5.32 14.91 -17.16
N ASN A 152 -5.84 15.79 -18.00
CA ASN A 152 -6.35 15.42 -19.32
C ASN A 152 -5.27 14.85 -20.26
N ALA A 153 -4.03 15.33 -20.14
CA ALA A 153 -2.91 14.79 -20.90
C ALA A 153 -2.59 13.35 -20.43
N ASP A 154 -2.51 13.11 -19.13
CA ASP A 154 -2.23 11.82 -18.54
C ASP A 154 -3.32 10.80 -18.89
N ARG A 155 -4.59 11.19 -18.78
CA ARG A 155 -5.74 10.36 -19.18
C ARG A 155 -5.78 10.05 -20.67
N THR A 156 -5.35 11.00 -21.52
CA THR A 156 -5.24 10.76 -22.96
C THR A 156 -4.18 9.69 -23.25
N LEU A 157 -3.04 9.72 -22.55
CA LEU A 157 -1.99 8.71 -22.64
C LEU A 157 -2.49 7.35 -22.15
N LEU A 158 -3.17 7.30 -21.02
CA LEU A 158 -3.79 6.09 -20.48
C LEU A 158 -4.81 5.51 -21.47
N GLN A 159 -5.72 6.32 -22.02
CA GLN A 159 -6.73 5.85 -22.97
C GLN A 159 -6.08 5.28 -24.24
N ASN A 160 -4.99 5.87 -24.71
CA ASN A 160 -4.21 5.33 -25.82
C ASN A 160 -3.59 3.97 -25.44
N ALA A 161 -3.06 3.83 -24.24
CA ALA A 161 -2.50 2.57 -23.75
C ALA A 161 -3.57 1.47 -23.64
N ILE A 162 -4.77 1.80 -23.17
CA ILE A 162 -5.93 0.90 -23.12
C ILE A 162 -6.28 0.41 -24.53
N ASN A 163 -6.40 1.33 -25.49
CA ASN A 163 -6.72 1.02 -26.88
C ASN A 163 -5.67 0.12 -27.57
N HIS A 164 -4.43 0.11 -27.06
CA HIS A 164 -3.34 -0.73 -27.54
C HIS A 164 -3.07 -1.97 -26.66
N ASN A 165 -3.99 -2.28 -25.74
CA ASN A 165 -3.85 -3.42 -24.80
C ASN A 165 -2.58 -3.39 -23.95
N GLN A 166 -2.08 -2.21 -23.57
CA GLN A 166 -0.91 -2.03 -22.74
C GLN A 166 -1.24 -1.98 -21.24
N VAL A 167 -2.53 -1.82 -20.91
CA VAL A 167 -3.01 -1.87 -19.52
C VAL A 167 -3.49 -3.28 -19.22
N SER A 168 -2.80 -3.96 -18.32
CA SER A 168 -3.12 -5.33 -17.93
C SER A 168 -3.07 -5.50 -16.41
N SER A 169 -3.77 -6.49 -15.88
CA SER A 169 -3.78 -6.78 -14.45
C SER A 169 -2.40 -7.15 -13.89
N SER A 170 -1.44 -7.56 -14.72
CA SER A 170 -0.08 -7.83 -14.26
C SER A 170 0.67 -6.57 -13.79
N LEU A 171 0.28 -5.37 -14.24
CA LEU A 171 0.90 -4.11 -13.80
C LEU A 171 0.63 -3.82 -12.32
N VAL A 172 -0.44 -4.39 -11.77
CA VAL A 172 -0.81 -4.24 -10.36
C VAL A 172 0.29 -4.77 -9.44
N ASP A 173 1.01 -5.82 -9.88
CA ASP A 173 2.10 -6.43 -9.12
C ASP A 173 3.41 -5.63 -9.19
N ASP A 174 3.52 -4.67 -10.11
CA ASP A 174 4.73 -3.85 -10.34
C ASP A 174 4.77 -2.58 -9.45
N VAL A 175 3.71 -2.31 -8.68
CA VAL A 175 3.61 -1.20 -7.75
C VAL A 175 3.29 -1.69 -6.33
N LEU A 176 3.60 -0.88 -5.32
CA LEU A 176 3.22 -1.17 -3.94
C LEU A 176 1.92 -0.46 -3.57
N TRP A 177 0.94 -1.23 -3.11
CA TRP A 177 -0.30 -0.75 -2.51
C TRP A 177 -0.13 -0.71 -1.00
N ILE A 178 -0.40 0.43 -0.40
CA ILE A 178 0.05 0.76 0.94
C ILE A 178 -1.14 1.09 1.81
N THR A 179 -1.27 0.36 2.90
CA THR A 179 -2.28 0.60 3.94
C THR A 179 -1.56 1.03 5.21
N PRO A 180 -1.54 2.33 5.54
CA PRO A 180 -1.06 2.80 6.84
C PRO A 180 -1.93 2.24 7.97
N PRO A 181 -1.43 2.19 9.21
CA PRO A 181 -2.21 1.68 10.33
C PRO A 181 -3.37 2.63 10.67
N THR A 182 -4.43 2.07 11.21
CA THR A 182 -5.50 2.86 11.82
C THR A 182 -4.96 3.66 13.00
N ILE A 183 -5.47 4.87 13.19
CA ILE A 183 -5.20 5.68 14.38
C ILE A 183 -6.38 5.64 15.32
N THR A 184 -6.08 5.69 16.61
CA THR A 184 -7.11 5.80 17.63
C THR A 184 -7.05 7.19 18.24
N THR A 185 -8.13 7.96 18.04
CA THR A 185 -8.29 9.31 18.58
C THR A 185 -9.26 9.32 19.73
N GLY A 186 -9.16 10.33 20.62
CA GLY A 186 -10.02 10.46 21.78
C GLY A 186 -9.58 9.61 22.99
N SER A 187 -10.36 9.61 24.04
CA SER A 187 -10.10 8.87 25.27
C SER A 187 -11.36 8.32 25.92
N GLY A 188 -11.25 7.19 26.60
CA GLY A 188 -12.36 6.56 27.32
C GLY A 188 -13.50 6.15 26.39
N ARG A 189 -14.73 6.56 26.70
CA ARG A 189 -15.94 6.21 25.92
C ARG A 189 -16.06 6.96 24.58
N ASN A 190 -15.23 7.97 24.35
CA ASN A 190 -15.19 8.77 23.12
C ASN A 190 -14.02 8.38 22.21
N GLN A 191 -13.45 7.21 22.40
CA GLN A 191 -12.40 6.67 21.55
C GLN A 191 -12.98 6.30 20.18
N ARG A 192 -12.32 6.75 19.10
CA ARG A 192 -12.64 6.40 17.71
C ARG A 192 -11.39 5.83 17.05
N THR A 193 -11.58 4.81 16.27
CA THR A 193 -10.54 4.29 15.37
C THR A 193 -10.85 4.79 13.97
N GLU A 194 -9.89 5.42 13.34
CA GLU A 194 -10.01 6.01 12.01
C GLU A 194 -8.96 5.37 11.10
N ASP A 195 -9.35 5.02 9.90
CA ASP A 195 -8.42 4.58 8.88
C ASP A 195 -7.55 5.76 8.44
N GLN A 196 -6.39 5.46 7.88
CA GLN A 196 -5.53 6.44 7.24
C GLN A 196 -5.63 6.27 5.74
N GLN A 197 -5.44 7.35 5.00
CA GLN A 197 -5.51 7.37 3.55
C GLN A 197 -4.64 6.28 2.91
N GLY A 198 -5.24 5.45 2.07
CA GLY A 198 -4.55 4.44 1.28
C GLY A 198 -3.70 5.07 0.18
N LEU A 199 -2.55 4.43 -0.11
CA LEU A 199 -1.55 4.97 -1.03
C LEU A 199 -1.13 3.93 -2.06
N VAL A 200 -0.56 4.41 -3.17
CA VAL A 200 0.15 3.61 -4.16
C VAL A 200 1.55 4.20 -4.37
N GLY A 201 2.57 3.34 -4.47
CA GLY A 201 3.95 3.79 -4.61
C GLY A 201 4.75 2.99 -5.62
N LEU A 202 5.66 3.69 -6.31
CA LEU A 202 6.68 3.11 -7.17
C LEU A 202 8.02 3.19 -6.46
N VAL A 203 8.70 2.06 -6.27
CA VAL A 203 10.02 2.00 -5.66
C VAL A 203 11.12 2.09 -6.71
N ASN A 204 12.28 2.65 -6.32
CA ASN A 204 13.43 2.81 -7.21
C ASN A 204 14.09 1.47 -7.60
N ASP A 205 14.01 0.48 -6.70
CA ASP A 205 14.47 -0.88 -6.93
C ASP A 205 13.26 -1.83 -7.03
N PRO A 206 13.39 -3.00 -7.69
CA PRO A 206 12.29 -3.96 -7.70
C PRO A 206 11.84 -4.23 -6.26
N PRO A 207 10.52 -4.25 -6.01
CA PRO A 207 9.99 -4.44 -4.67
C PRO A 207 10.66 -5.64 -4.01
N PRO A 208 11.17 -5.53 -2.78
CA PRO A 208 11.61 -6.71 -2.06
C PRO A 208 10.42 -7.67 -2.01
N ALA A 209 10.68 -8.97 -2.24
CA ALA A 209 9.63 -9.97 -2.13
C ALA A 209 8.92 -9.77 -0.78
N VAL A 210 7.69 -9.30 -0.82
CA VAL A 210 6.90 -9.08 0.40
C VAL A 210 6.80 -10.43 1.09
N PRO A 211 7.32 -10.61 2.31
CA PRO A 211 7.28 -11.90 2.97
C PRO A 211 5.83 -12.35 3.08
N GLU A 212 5.53 -13.50 2.48
CA GLU A 212 4.21 -14.09 2.67
C GLU A 212 3.92 -14.19 4.16
N PRO A 213 2.71 -13.86 4.63
CA PRO A 213 2.38 -13.87 6.04
C PRO A 213 2.89 -15.16 6.69
N ALA A 214 3.57 -15.05 7.83
CA ALA A 214 4.08 -16.20 8.60
C ALA A 214 3.01 -17.27 8.90
N THR A 215 1.75 -16.98 8.63
CA THR A 215 0.61 -17.90 8.58
C THR A 215 0.84 -19.14 7.73
N LEU A 216 1.50 -19.04 6.56
CA LEU A 216 1.81 -20.22 5.74
C LEU A 216 2.86 -21.11 6.40
N SER A 217 3.88 -20.52 7.02
CA SER A 217 4.89 -21.26 7.80
C SER A 217 4.26 -21.88 9.06
N LEU A 218 3.37 -21.15 9.73
CA LEU A 218 2.66 -21.64 10.91
C LEU A 218 1.67 -22.74 10.54
N PHE A 219 0.97 -22.62 9.41
CA PHE A 219 0.07 -23.65 8.89
C PHE A 219 0.84 -24.92 8.52
N GLY A 220 1.98 -24.78 7.82
CA GLY A 220 2.85 -25.91 7.47
C GLY A 220 3.39 -26.64 8.69
N THR A 221 3.87 -25.92 9.70
CA THR A 221 4.37 -26.51 10.96
C THR A 221 3.24 -27.12 11.79
N GLY A 222 2.04 -26.53 11.77
CA GLY A 222 0.85 -27.06 12.43
C GLY A 222 0.44 -28.43 11.84
N ILE A 223 0.40 -28.56 10.51
CA ILE A 223 0.08 -29.83 9.83
C ILE A 223 1.12 -30.92 10.16
N LEU A 224 2.42 -30.58 10.12
CA LEU A 224 3.50 -31.51 10.46
C LEU A 224 3.40 -31.98 11.92
N GLY A 225 3.03 -31.09 12.84
CA GLY A 225 2.79 -31.41 14.24
C GLY A 225 1.65 -32.41 14.44
N ILE A 226 0.51 -32.18 13.75
CA ILE A 226 -0.65 -33.08 13.79
C ILE A 226 -0.30 -34.46 13.18
N ALA A 227 0.38 -34.49 12.02
CA ALA A 227 0.80 -35.73 11.37
C ALA A 227 1.74 -36.55 12.28
N GLY A 228 2.64 -35.90 13.01
CA GLY A 228 3.51 -36.54 14.00
C GLY A 228 2.75 -37.18 15.17
N LEU A 229 1.70 -36.51 15.67
CA LEU A 229 0.83 -37.03 16.74
C LEU A 229 0.00 -38.22 16.27
N VAL A 230 -0.58 -38.16 15.07
CA VAL A 230 -1.38 -39.28 14.47
C VAL A 230 -0.48 -40.50 14.27
N ARG A 231 0.73 -40.34 13.69
CA ARG A 231 1.67 -41.45 13.48
C ARG A 231 2.05 -42.15 14.80
N ARG A 232 2.23 -41.39 15.89
CA ARG A 232 2.59 -41.91 17.20
C ARG A 232 1.44 -42.75 17.79
N ARG A 233 0.17 -42.40 17.53
CA ARG A 233 -0.99 -43.16 17.99
C ARG A 233 -1.23 -44.45 17.19
N LEU A 234 -0.83 -44.48 15.90
CA LEU A 234 -1.00 -45.66 15.05
C LEU A 234 0.12 -46.71 15.22
N SER A 235 1.25 -46.31 15.86
CA SER A 235 2.42 -47.19 16.10
C SER A 235 2.55 -47.64 17.56
N ALA A 236 1.60 -47.35 18.41
CA ALA A 236 1.47 -47.83 19.79
C ALA A 236 0.33 -48.86 19.89
#